data_cbda460308ae660f256bae9e49efc89b
#
_entry.id   cbda460308ae660f256bae9e49efc89b
#
_cell.length_a   1.000
_cell.length_b   1.000
_cell.length_c   1.000
_cell.angle_alpha   90.00
_cell.angle_beta   90.00
_cell.angle_gamma   90.00
#
_symmetry.space_group_name_H-M   'P 1'
#
loop_
_entity.id
_entity.type
_entity.pdbx_description
1 polymer ?
#
loop_
_entity_poly.entity_id
_entity_poly.type
_entity_poly.pdbx_seq_one_letter_code
_entity_poly.pdbx_strand_id
1 'polypeptide(L)'
;MKIFQKGFNFSQDGPGNRLVYHLQGCNMRCIWCSNPEGMAADGGTEYTIQEIFDECRRSKMLFFSGGGVTFTGGEATVQHAELAELLKLIKGADIHTCIETNGTSPKLSELLEYVDYLIMDFKHYDSNILKRYTGFGNEIIKMNYEKNCKTGRQQHIRIPLINGINTHNPEGFAEYFSKFDATNTVFEFLAYHEYGKDKWTEEYKIKNGFITDEILKNFREIFVKHNLNIIIT
;
A
#
# COMPACT_ATOMS: atom_id res chain seq x y z
N MET A 1 -16.43 11.31 -3.01
CA MET A 1 -15.38 10.25 -3.16
C MET A 1 -15.98 9.01 -3.79
N LYS A 2 -15.29 8.39 -4.74
CA LYS A 2 -15.73 7.12 -5.36
C LYS A 2 -15.08 5.92 -4.67
N ILE A 3 -15.89 4.95 -4.26
CA ILE A 3 -15.47 3.76 -3.51
C ILE A 3 -16.03 2.53 -4.22
N PHE A 4 -15.19 1.54 -4.55
CA PHE A 4 -15.67 0.31 -5.19
C PHE A 4 -15.93 -0.82 -4.20
N GLN A 5 -15.28 -0.78 -3.04
CA GLN A 5 -15.46 -1.78 -1.97
C GLN A 5 -15.22 -1.14 -0.61
N LYS A 6 -15.94 -1.58 0.41
CA LYS A 6 -15.67 -1.25 1.81
C LYS A 6 -16.08 -2.39 2.74
N GLY A 7 -15.44 -2.46 3.89
CA GLY A 7 -15.75 -3.48 4.90
C GLY A 7 -14.77 -3.48 6.04
N PHE A 8 -15.05 -4.30 7.06
CA PHE A 8 -14.11 -4.50 8.15
C PHE A 8 -13.07 -5.56 7.79
N ASN A 9 -11.81 -5.29 8.14
CA ASN A 9 -10.71 -6.23 8.04
C ASN A 9 -9.87 -6.19 9.33
N PHE A 10 -9.33 -7.33 9.70
CA PHE A 10 -8.46 -7.47 10.86
C PHE A 10 -7.08 -7.94 10.39
N SER A 11 -6.05 -7.17 10.70
CA SER A 11 -4.63 -7.46 10.49
C SER A 11 -4.03 -7.26 9.09
N GLN A 12 -4.79 -7.14 8.00
CA GLN A 12 -4.20 -7.03 6.65
C GLN A 12 -3.97 -5.59 6.19
N ASP A 13 -4.86 -4.67 6.54
CA ASP A 13 -4.82 -3.28 6.07
C ASP A 13 -4.38 -2.30 7.17
N GLY A 14 -3.45 -2.72 8.02
CA GLY A 14 -2.93 -1.97 9.16
C GLY A 14 -3.28 -2.61 10.52
N PRO A 15 -2.92 -1.99 11.65
CA PRO A 15 -3.10 -2.57 12.98
C PRO A 15 -4.56 -2.65 13.41
N GLY A 16 -4.90 -3.74 14.10
CA GLY A 16 -6.19 -3.95 14.73
C GLY A 16 -7.36 -4.14 13.77
N ASN A 17 -8.59 -4.01 14.29
CA ASN A 17 -9.80 -4.10 13.47
C ASN A 17 -10.09 -2.77 12.78
N ARG A 18 -10.18 -2.78 11.45
CA ARG A 18 -10.23 -1.57 10.63
C ARG A 18 -11.43 -1.56 9.69
N LEU A 19 -12.06 -0.39 9.59
CA LEU A 19 -12.98 -0.11 8.49
C LEU A 19 -12.15 0.33 7.28
N VAL A 20 -12.17 -0.49 6.23
CA VAL A 20 -11.35 -0.30 5.04
C VAL A 20 -12.21 0.24 3.90
N TYR A 21 -11.76 1.31 3.26
CA TYR A 21 -12.35 1.88 2.07
C TYR A 21 -11.42 1.71 0.89
N HIS A 22 -11.87 0.98 -0.13
CA HIS A 22 -11.16 0.80 -1.40
C HIS A 22 -11.63 1.88 -2.38
N LEU A 23 -10.79 2.89 -2.58
CA LEU A 23 -11.07 4.02 -3.45
C LEU A 23 -10.92 3.66 -4.92
N GLN A 24 -11.83 4.18 -5.75
CA GLN A 24 -11.85 3.97 -7.18
C GLN A 24 -10.76 4.82 -7.87
N GLY A 25 -10.13 4.24 -8.89
CA GLY A 25 -9.08 4.85 -9.69
C GLY A 25 -7.68 4.46 -9.24
N CYS A 26 -6.82 4.15 -10.21
CA CYS A 26 -5.39 3.89 -10.00
C CYS A 26 -4.60 4.44 -11.18
N ASN A 27 -3.43 5.01 -10.90
CA ASN A 27 -2.49 5.47 -11.93
C ASN A 27 -1.53 4.37 -12.41
N MET A 28 -1.44 3.25 -11.71
CA MET A 28 -0.70 2.05 -12.14
C MET A 28 -1.59 1.07 -12.89
N ARG A 29 -0.95 0.18 -13.67
CA ARG A 29 -1.56 -0.94 -14.41
C ARG A 29 -0.77 -2.22 -14.15
N CYS A 30 -0.64 -2.55 -12.85
CA CYS A 30 0.09 -3.75 -12.42
C CYS A 30 -0.54 -5.00 -13.02
N ILE A 31 0.20 -5.80 -13.78
CA ILE A 31 -0.32 -6.99 -14.45
C ILE A 31 -0.70 -8.13 -13.47
N TRP A 32 -0.41 -7.97 -12.19
CA TRP A 32 -0.76 -8.89 -11.08
C TRP A 32 -1.76 -8.28 -10.10
N CYS A 33 -2.47 -7.23 -10.48
CA CYS A 33 -3.34 -6.52 -9.54
C CYS A 33 -4.44 -7.42 -8.98
N SER A 34 -4.63 -7.36 -7.66
CA SER A 34 -5.70 -8.12 -6.97
C SER A 34 -7.06 -7.44 -7.06
N ASN A 35 -7.09 -6.14 -7.41
CA ASN A 35 -8.30 -5.33 -7.52
C ASN A 35 -8.36 -4.58 -8.85
N PRO A 36 -8.39 -5.29 -10.00
CA PRO A 36 -8.39 -4.65 -11.32
C PRO A 36 -9.63 -3.78 -11.55
N GLU A 37 -10.75 -4.07 -10.89
CA GLU A 37 -11.97 -3.27 -10.89
C GLU A 37 -11.75 -1.84 -10.34
N GLY A 38 -10.77 -1.68 -9.46
CA GLY A 38 -10.38 -0.38 -8.91
C GLY A 38 -9.47 0.46 -9.81
N MET A 39 -9.01 -0.07 -10.97
CA MET A 39 -8.05 0.64 -11.83
C MET A 39 -8.68 1.79 -12.62
N ALA A 40 -9.90 1.60 -13.11
CA ALA A 40 -10.59 2.62 -13.92
C ALA A 40 -10.97 3.84 -13.06
N ALA A 41 -11.02 5.01 -13.66
CA ALA A 41 -11.46 6.22 -12.96
C ALA A 41 -12.99 6.32 -12.84
N ASP A 42 -13.68 5.63 -13.72
CA ASP A 42 -15.14 5.46 -13.72
C ASP A 42 -15.50 4.16 -13.00
N GLY A 43 -16.59 4.17 -12.28
CA GLY A 43 -17.04 3.04 -11.46
C GLY A 43 -17.12 3.39 -9.98
N GLY A 44 -17.37 2.36 -9.17
CA GLY A 44 -17.62 2.52 -7.75
C GLY A 44 -18.92 3.27 -7.44
N THR A 45 -19.19 3.41 -6.17
CA THR A 45 -20.31 4.21 -5.65
C THR A 45 -19.79 5.54 -5.14
N GLU A 46 -20.49 6.62 -5.45
CA GLU A 46 -20.14 7.94 -4.98
C GLU A 46 -20.67 8.17 -3.56
N TYR A 47 -19.80 8.66 -2.68
CA TYR A 47 -20.11 9.05 -1.31
C TYR A 47 -19.63 10.47 -1.06
N THR A 48 -20.39 11.23 -0.29
CA THR A 48 -19.93 12.52 0.26
C THR A 48 -18.91 12.28 1.37
N ILE A 49 -18.05 13.25 1.62
CA ILE A 49 -17.11 13.22 2.74
C ILE A 49 -17.86 13.04 4.07
N GLN A 50 -19.00 13.70 4.21
CA GLN A 50 -19.82 13.63 5.42
C GLN A 50 -20.39 12.23 5.67
N GLU A 51 -20.87 11.53 4.64
CA GLU A 51 -21.38 10.15 4.77
C GLU A 51 -20.30 9.20 5.25
N ILE A 52 -19.09 9.29 4.68
CA ILE A 52 -17.94 8.45 5.08
C ILE A 52 -17.54 8.79 6.52
N PHE A 53 -17.43 10.06 6.86
CA PHE A 53 -17.07 10.51 8.20
C PHE A 53 -18.06 10.03 9.25
N ASP A 54 -19.36 10.14 8.98
CA ASP A 54 -20.40 9.67 9.90
C ASP A 54 -20.38 8.15 10.07
N GLU A 55 -20.06 7.39 9.01
CA GLU A 55 -19.86 5.94 9.11
C GLU A 55 -18.64 5.62 9.98
N CYS A 56 -17.52 6.32 9.80
CA CYS A 56 -16.30 6.16 10.63
C CYS A 56 -16.62 6.43 12.12
N ARG A 57 -17.35 7.49 12.43
CA ARG A 57 -17.75 7.83 13.80
C ARG A 57 -18.64 6.77 14.43
N ARG A 58 -19.66 6.28 13.71
CA ARG A 58 -20.55 5.22 14.19
C ARG A 58 -19.79 3.91 14.44
N SER A 59 -18.75 3.67 13.66
CA SER A 59 -17.93 2.46 13.73
C SER A 59 -16.86 2.49 14.83
N LYS A 60 -16.67 3.63 15.53
CA LYS A 60 -15.56 3.83 16.49
C LYS A 60 -15.50 2.74 17.58
N MET A 61 -16.66 2.23 18.04
CA MET A 61 -16.73 1.15 19.02
C MET A 61 -16.17 -0.20 18.51
N LEU A 62 -16.05 -0.36 17.20
CA LEU A 62 -15.53 -1.58 16.57
C LEU A 62 -14.00 -1.52 16.34
N PHE A 63 -13.35 -0.38 16.59
CA PHE A 63 -11.92 -0.20 16.39
C PHE A 63 -11.14 -0.63 17.64
N PHE A 64 -10.93 -1.92 17.78
CA PHE A 64 -10.17 -2.51 18.89
C PHE A 64 -8.76 -2.91 18.45
N SER A 65 -7.88 -3.19 19.42
CA SER A 65 -6.48 -3.62 19.17
C SER A 65 -5.67 -2.61 18.33
N GLY A 66 -5.87 -1.29 18.54
CA GLY A 66 -5.19 -0.24 17.77
C GLY A 66 -5.80 -0.02 16.38
N GLY A 67 -7.02 -0.50 16.16
CA GLY A 67 -7.76 -0.37 14.91
C GLY A 67 -8.20 1.06 14.58
N GLY A 68 -8.89 1.21 13.47
CA GLY A 68 -9.34 2.51 12.95
C GLY A 68 -9.84 2.45 11.52
N VAL A 69 -9.48 3.43 10.73
CA VAL A 69 -9.90 3.52 9.33
C VAL A 69 -8.70 3.39 8.40
N THR A 70 -8.85 2.63 7.31
CA THR A 70 -7.84 2.53 6.25
C THR A 70 -8.42 2.97 4.91
N PHE A 71 -7.67 3.79 4.21
CA PHE A 71 -7.93 4.14 2.82
C PHE A 71 -6.90 3.47 1.93
N THR A 72 -7.38 2.65 1.02
CA THR A 72 -6.63 1.84 0.04
C THR A 72 -7.39 1.81 -1.28
N GLY A 73 -7.29 0.76 -2.08
CA GLY A 73 -8.15 0.50 -3.23
C GLY A 73 -7.42 0.32 -4.53
N GLY A 74 -7.73 1.12 -5.54
CA GLY A 74 -6.90 1.31 -6.71
C GLY A 74 -5.61 2.01 -6.29
N GLU A 75 -5.69 3.32 -6.09
CA GLU A 75 -4.67 4.13 -5.42
C GLU A 75 -5.37 5.24 -4.62
N ALA A 76 -5.26 5.21 -3.31
CA ALA A 76 -5.97 6.14 -2.44
C ALA A 76 -5.65 7.61 -2.75
N THR A 77 -4.42 7.92 -3.12
CA THR A 77 -3.96 9.29 -3.36
C THR A 77 -4.42 9.88 -4.69
N VAL A 78 -5.09 9.12 -5.56
CA VAL A 78 -5.71 9.66 -6.79
C VAL A 78 -6.86 10.61 -6.45
N GLN A 79 -7.58 10.38 -5.35
CA GLN A 79 -8.63 11.26 -4.84
C GLN A 79 -8.08 12.19 -3.73
N HIS A 80 -6.91 12.79 -3.95
CA HIS A 80 -6.10 13.48 -2.94
C HIS A 80 -6.85 14.57 -2.17
N ALA A 81 -7.57 15.46 -2.86
CA ALA A 81 -8.20 16.63 -2.22
C ALA A 81 -9.27 16.21 -1.21
N GLU A 82 -10.17 15.33 -1.64
CA GLU A 82 -11.25 14.81 -0.80
C GLU A 82 -10.70 13.92 0.33
N LEU A 83 -9.65 13.14 0.03
CA LEU A 83 -8.99 12.30 1.04
C LEU A 83 -8.32 13.14 2.13
N ALA A 84 -7.66 14.26 1.77
CA ALA A 84 -7.04 15.15 2.73
C ALA A 84 -8.07 15.77 3.69
N GLU A 85 -9.20 16.25 3.15
CA GLU A 85 -10.31 16.81 3.94
C GLU A 85 -10.87 15.75 4.90
N LEU A 86 -11.14 14.55 4.39
CA LEU A 86 -11.71 13.46 5.19
C LEU A 86 -10.75 13.00 6.29
N LEU A 87 -9.46 12.82 6.00
CA LEU A 87 -8.45 12.43 6.99
C LEU A 87 -8.35 13.44 8.12
N LYS A 88 -8.41 14.74 7.81
CA LYS A 88 -8.43 15.81 8.81
C LYS A 88 -9.63 15.68 9.77
N LEU A 89 -10.83 15.42 9.23
CA LEU A 89 -12.03 15.21 10.04
C LEU A 89 -11.90 13.98 10.94
N ILE A 90 -11.44 12.85 10.39
CA ILE A 90 -11.28 11.58 11.10
C ILE A 90 -10.25 11.72 12.23
N LYS A 91 -9.10 12.38 11.95
CA LYS A 91 -8.08 12.68 12.94
C LYS A 91 -8.60 13.58 14.06
N GLY A 92 -9.40 14.61 13.71
CA GLY A 92 -10.07 15.50 14.66
C GLY A 92 -11.09 14.81 15.56
N ALA A 93 -11.61 13.65 15.13
CA ALA A 93 -12.53 12.81 15.92
C ALA A 93 -11.79 11.73 16.76
N ASP A 94 -10.46 11.81 16.84
CA ASP A 94 -9.63 10.84 17.57
C ASP A 94 -9.88 9.40 17.11
N ILE A 95 -9.83 9.19 15.79
CA ILE A 95 -9.90 7.88 15.13
C ILE A 95 -8.57 7.65 14.42
N HIS A 96 -7.93 6.53 14.70
CA HIS A 96 -6.65 6.13 14.09
C HIS A 96 -6.80 5.94 12.58
N THR A 97 -5.92 6.59 11.83
CA THR A 97 -5.94 6.62 10.37
C THR A 97 -4.78 5.83 9.76
N CYS A 98 -5.08 5.12 8.69
CA CYS A 98 -4.09 4.43 7.87
C CYS A 98 -4.31 4.76 6.39
N ILE A 99 -3.22 4.91 5.65
CA ILE A 99 -3.23 4.90 4.18
C ILE A 99 -2.38 3.74 3.69
N GLU A 100 -2.91 3.01 2.72
CA GLU A 100 -2.15 2.08 1.90
C GLU A 100 -2.06 2.64 0.47
N THR A 101 -0.83 2.84 -0.02
CA THR A 101 -0.56 3.55 -1.27
C THR A 101 0.55 2.88 -2.07
N ASN A 102 0.51 3.03 -3.38
CA ASN A 102 1.62 2.65 -4.26
C ASN A 102 2.78 3.68 -4.24
N GLY A 103 2.66 4.75 -3.46
CA GLY A 103 3.70 5.75 -3.23
C GLY A 103 3.98 6.71 -4.39
N THR A 104 3.14 6.76 -5.42
CA THR A 104 3.42 7.56 -6.64
C THR A 104 2.94 9.02 -6.55
N SER A 105 2.25 9.40 -5.47
CA SER A 105 1.80 10.80 -5.33
C SER A 105 2.96 11.72 -4.91
N PRO A 106 3.29 12.76 -5.68
CA PRO A 106 4.28 13.75 -5.27
C PRO A 106 3.82 14.58 -4.06
N LYS A 107 2.52 14.56 -3.77
CA LYS A 107 1.87 15.26 -2.65
C LYS A 107 1.60 14.34 -1.46
N LEU A 108 2.14 13.12 -1.43
CA LEU A 108 1.90 12.18 -0.33
C LEU A 108 2.15 12.81 1.04
N SER A 109 3.20 13.61 1.18
CA SER A 109 3.54 14.28 2.45
C SER A 109 2.47 15.23 2.98
N GLU A 110 1.60 15.78 2.13
CA GLU A 110 0.50 16.65 2.58
C GLU A 110 -0.57 15.85 3.35
N LEU A 111 -0.78 14.57 2.98
CA LEU A 111 -1.71 13.67 3.66
C LEU A 111 -1.13 13.14 4.99
N LEU A 112 0.20 12.97 5.05
CA LEU A 112 0.85 12.32 6.18
C LEU A 112 0.73 13.07 7.50
N GLU A 113 0.36 14.35 7.49
CA GLU A 113 0.04 15.11 8.70
C GLU A 113 -1.15 14.49 9.46
N TYR A 114 -2.10 13.90 8.73
CA TYR A 114 -3.34 13.32 9.25
C TYR A 114 -3.32 11.79 9.28
N VAL A 115 -2.18 11.15 8.99
CA VAL A 115 -2.02 9.70 8.92
C VAL A 115 -1.19 9.19 10.07
N ASP A 116 -1.75 8.25 10.84
CA ASP A 116 -1.06 7.60 11.95
C ASP A 116 -0.19 6.44 11.49
N TYR A 117 -0.65 5.67 10.49
CA TYR A 117 0.04 4.51 9.97
C TYR A 117 0.12 4.55 8.45
N LEU A 118 1.33 4.51 7.91
CA LEU A 118 1.55 4.50 6.47
C LEU A 118 1.98 3.11 6.02
N ILE A 119 1.24 2.55 5.08
CA ILE A 119 1.65 1.37 4.30
C ILE A 119 1.97 1.83 2.89
N MET A 120 3.17 1.52 2.39
CA MET A 120 3.56 1.88 1.03
C MET A 120 4.12 0.67 0.28
N ASP A 121 3.55 0.39 -0.87
CA ASP A 121 4.01 -0.68 -1.74
C ASP A 121 5.27 -0.28 -2.51
N PHE A 122 6.34 -1.03 -2.34
CA PHE A 122 7.59 -0.88 -3.08
C PHE A 122 7.83 -2.09 -3.99
N LYS A 123 7.30 -2.03 -5.19
CA LYS A 123 7.17 -3.19 -6.08
C LYS A 123 8.46 -3.57 -6.80
N HIS A 124 9.38 -2.60 -7.02
CA HIS A 124 10.72 -2.85 -7.58
C HIS A 124 11.68 -1.67 -7.37
N TYR A 125 12.97 -1.95 -7.09
CA TYR A 125 14.01 -0.92 -6.98
C TYR A 125 14.51 -0.41 -8.34
N ASP A 126 14.40 -1.20 -9.42
CA ASP A 126 14.72 -0.79 -10.79
C ASP A 126 13.48 -0.16 -11.45
N SER A 127 13.66 1.11 -11.92
CA SER A 127 12.56 1.88 -12.49
C SER A 127 12.09 1.33 -13.83
N ASN A 128 12.98 0.78 -14.66
CA ASN A 128 12.63 0.24 -15.97
C ASN A 128 11.81 -1.04 -15.82
N ILE A 129 12.20 -1.89 -14.87
CA ILE A 129 11.46 -3.12 -14.58
C ILE A 129 10.08 -2.75 -14.02
N LEU A 130 10.00 -1.84 -13.04
CA LEU A 130 8.72 -1.39 -12.51
C LEU A 130 7.82 -0.84 -13.62
N LYS A 131 8.35 0.07 -14.45
CA LYS A 131 7.60 0.68 -15.54
C LYS A 131 7.08 -0.34 -16.55
N ARG A 132 7.86 -1.36 -16.86
CA ARG A 132 7.49 -2.44 -17.78
C ARG A 132 6.23 -3.17 -17.31
N TYR A 133 6.08 -3.42 -16.00
CA TYR A 133 5.03 -4.26 -15.44
C TYR A 133 3.87 -3.50 -14.81
N THR A 134 4.06 -2.19 -14.55
CA THR A 134 3.02 -1.36 -13.89
C THR A 134 2.64 -0.11 -14.69
N GLY A 135 3.41 0.21 -15.73
CA GLY A 135 3.27 1.45 -16.50
C GLY A 135 3.86 2.69 -15.82
N PHE A 136 4.41 2.57 -14.60
CA PHE A 136 4.91 3.69 -13.81
C PHE A 136 6.34 3.43 -13.30
N GLY A 137 7.23 4.44 -13.37
CA GLY A 137 8.57 4.38 -12.79
C GLY A 137 8.57 4.55 -11.27
N ASN A 138 9.73 4.37 -10.62
CA ASN A 138 9.82 4.41 -9.16
C ASN A 138 10.44 5.70 -8.60
N GLU A 139 10.67 6.71 -9.41
CA GLU A 139 11.35 7.94 -9.00
C GLU A 139 10.61 8.66 -7.86
N ILE A 140 9.28 8.82 -7.99
CA ILE A 140 8.45 9.46 -6.97
C ILE A 140 8.32 8.56 -5.75
N ILE A 141 8.20 7.24 -5.94
CA ILE A 141 8.12 6.26 -4.83
C ILE A 141 9.40 6.34 -3.98
N LYS A 142 10.55 6.36 -4.63
CA LYS A 142 11.86 6.53 -3.98
C LYS A 142 11.95 7.86 -3.23
N MET A 143 11.56 8.95 -3.88
CA MET A 143 11.54 10.28 -3.27
C MET A 143 10.68 10.30 -1.99
N ASN A 144 9.50 9.69 -2.02
CA ASN A 144 8.62 9.61 -0.85
C ASN A 144 9.23 8.75 0.26
N TYR A 145 9.79 7.59 -0.07
CA TYR A 145 10.50 6.74 0.89
C TYR A 145 11.65 7.50 1.57
N GLU A 146 12.54 8.11 0.78
CA GLU A 146 13.69 8.87 1.27
C GLU A 146 13.26 10.05 2.15
N LYS A 147 12.19 10.77 1.77
CA LYS A 147 11.63 11.86 2.56
C LYS A 147 11.14 11.38 3.92
N ASN A 148 10.44 10.24 3.95
CA ASN A 148 9.93 9.65 5.19
C ASN A 148 11.08 9.21 6.12
N CYS A 149 12.14 8.60 5.57
CA CYS A 149 13.35 8.28 6.35
C CYS A 149 13.96 9.52 6.99
N LYS A 150 14.13 10.62 6.22
CA LYS A 150 14.68 11.89 6.71
C LYS A 150 13.85 12.55 7.82
N THR A 151 12.54 12.33 7.82
CA THR A 151 11.64 12.88 8.86
C THR A 151 11.49 11.95 10.06
N GLY A 152 12.09 10.76 10.03
CA GLY A 152 11.93 9.74 11.08
C GLY A 152 10.51 9.19 11.20
N ARG A 153 9.69 9.33 10.16
CA ARG A 153 8.32 8.82 10.15
C ARG A 153 8.31 7.30 10.17
N GLN A 154 7.47 6.73 11.00
CA GLN A 154 7.18 5.31 10.93
C GLN A 154 6.48 4.97 9.60
N GLN A 155 6.98 3.95 8.91
CA GLN A 155 6.42 3.47 7.66
C GLN A 155 6.54 1.96 7.54
N HIS A 156 5.54 1.37 6.91
CA HIS A 156 5.48 -0.05 6.59
C HIS A 156 5.64 -0.20 5.07
N ILE A 157 6.73 -0.79 4.65
CA ILE A 157 7.02 -1.03 3.23
C ILE A 157 6.62 -2.45 2.89
N ARG A 158 5.68 -2.59 1.96
CA ARG A 158 5.27 -3.88 1.42
C ARG A 158 5.95 -4.16 0.09
N ILE A 159 6.53 -5.33 -0.03
CA ILE A 159 7.20 -5.80 -1.24
C ILE A 159 6.47 -7.06 -1.72
N PRO A 160 5.53 -6.93 -2.68
CA PRO A 160 4.92 -8.09 -3.30
C PRO A 160 5.96 -8.83 -4.12
N LEU A 161 6.17 -10.12 -3.83
CA LEU A 161 7.14 -10.97 -4.51
C LEU A 161 6.45 -11.80 -5.59
N ILE A 162 6.78 -11.52 -6.85
CA ILE A 162 6.23 -12.19 -8.02
C ILE A 162 7.37 -12.90 -8.76
N ASN A 163 7.29 -14.23 -8.81
CA ASN A 163 8.29 -15.04 -9.49
C ASN A 163 8.50 -14.61 -10.95
N GLY A 164 9.76 -14.51 -11.36
CA GLY A 164 10.15 -14.08 -12.70
C GLY A 164 10.06 -12.57 -12.96
N ILE A 165 9.60 -11.75 -11.98
CA ILE A 165 9.51 -10.31 -12.11
C ILE A 165 10.48 -9.60 -11.16
N ASN A 166 10.40 -9.85 -9.87
CA ASN A 166 11.18 -9.11 -8.87
C ASN A 166 11.92 -10.00 -7.85
N THR A 167 11.97 -11.31 -8.08
CA THR A 167 12.57 -12.28 -7.15
C THR A 167 14.03 -12.60 -7.41
N HIS A 168 14.61 -12.15 -8.53
CA HIS A 168 15.97 -12.56 -8.96
C HIS A 168 17.11 -11.88 -8.21
N ASN A 169 16.88 -10.69 -7.66
CA ASN A 169 17.93 -9.92 -7.00
C ASN A 169 17.44 -9.27 -5.71
N PRO A 170 17.30 -10.02 -4.62
CA PRO A 170 16.91 -9.47 -3.30
C PRO A 170 17.98 -8.51 -2.74
N GLU A 171 19.27 -8.71 -3.06
CA GLU A 171 20.36 -7.82 -2.66
C GLU A 171 20.14 -6.39 -3.17
N GLY A 172 19.69 -6.21 -4.43
CA GLY A 172 19.40 -4.89 -5.00
C GLY A 172 18.31 -4.12 -4.26
N PHE A 173 17.32 -4.81 -3.66
CA PHE A 173 16.35 -4.18 -2.76
C PHE A 173 17.02 -3.75 -1.45
N ALA A 174 17.74 -4.65 -0.79
CA ALA A 174 18.37 -4.40 0.50
C ALA A 174 19.42 -3.28 0.40
N GLU A 175 20.29 -3.32 -0.64
CA GLU A 175 21.25 -2.26 -0.92
C GLU A 175 20.61 -0.89 -1.14
N TYR A 176 19.44 -0.85 -1.80
CA TYR A 176 18.73 0.41 -1.98
C TYR A 176 18.25 0.97 -0.63
N PHE A 177 17.58 0.14 0.18
CA PHE A 177 16.99 0.58 1.44
C PHE A 177 18.05 0.93 2.50
N SER A 178 19.16 0.22 2.54
CA SER A 178 20.25 0.47 3.51
C SER A 178 21.05 1.75 3.26
N LYS A 179 20.80 2.47 2.17
CA LYS A 179 21.37 3.80 1.95
C LYS A 179 20.78 4.89 2.84
N PHE A 180 19.67 4.58 3.50
CA PHE A 180 18.90 5.54 4.29
C PHE A 180 18.75 5.05 5.73
N ASP A 181 18.43 5.94 6.64
CA ASP A 181 18.04 5.56 8.00
C ASP A 181 16.66 4.88 7.97
N ALA A 182 16.67 3.56 7.99
CA ALA A 182 15.49 2.71 7.99
C ALA A 182 15.04 2.28 9.40
N THR A 183 15.54 2.90 10.47
CA THR A 183 15.22 2.53 11.86
C THR A 183 13.72 2.51 12.14
N ASN A 184 12.98 3.46 11.57
CA ASN A 184 11.53 3.57 11.70
C ASN A 184 10.76 2.93 10.52
N THR A 185 11.42 2.07 9.75
CA THR A 185 10.82 1.34 8.65
C THR A 185 10.71 -0.14 9.01
N VAL A 186 9.54 -0.74 8.74
CA VAL A 186 9.37 -2.19 8.76
C VAL A 186 9.08 -2.68 7.36
N PHE A 187 9.63 -3.84 6.99
CA PHE A 187 9.47 -4.44 5.67
C PHE A 187 8.65 -5.71 5.77
N GLU A 188 7.67 -5.86 4.89
CA GLU A 188 6.84 -7.05 4.74
C GLU A 188 6.96 -7.59 3.32
N PHE A 189 7.20 -8.89 3.20
CA PHE A 189 7.19 -9.59 1.92
C PHE A 189 5.86 -10.29 1.73
N LEU A 190 5.14 -9.90 0.68
CA LEU A 190 3.86 -10.51 0.33
C LEU A 190 4.07 -11.53 -0.78
N ALA A 191 3.82 -12.81 -0.49
CA ALA A 191 3.84 -13.84 -1.51
C ALA A 191 2.74 -13.59 -2.55
N TYR A 192 3.08 -13.75 -3.83
CA TYR A 192 2.09 -13.67 -4.91
C TYR A 192 0.92 -14.62 -4.68
N HIS A 193 -0.27 -14.15 -5.02
CA HIS A 193 -1.53 -14.90 -4.98
C HIS A 193 -2.43 -14.53 -6.17
N GLU A 194 -3.40 -15.36 -6.48
CA GLU A 194 -4.33 -15.17 -7.60
C GLU A 194 -5.75 -14.76 -7.17
N TYR A 195 -5.94 -14.17 -5.96
CA TYR A 195 -7.28 -13.81 -5.46
C TYR A 195 -8.04 -12.82 -6.35
N GLY A 196 -7.33 -12.00 -7.12
CA GLY A 196 -7.92 -11.07 -8.06
C GLY A 196 -8.03 -11.57 -9.50
N LYS A 197 -7.55 -12.79 -9.82
CA LYS A 197 -7.44 -13.28 -11.18
C LYS A 197 -8.79 -13.34 -11.92
N ASP A 198 -9.82 -13.82 -11.25
CA ASP A 198 -11.16 -13.96 -11.83
C ASP A 198 -11.90 -12.62 -11.99
N LYS A 199 -11.36 -11.54 -11.43
CA LYS A 199 -11.90 -10.19 -11.59
C LYS A 199 -11.40 -9.48 -12.86
N TRP A 200 -10.38 -10.05 -13.54
CA TRP A 200 -9.85 -9.47 -14.75
C TRP A 200 -10.80 -9.71 -15.92
N THR A 201 -11.13 -8.64 -16.63
CA THR A 201 -11.92 -8.70 -17.89
C THR A 201 -11.07 -8.95 -19.13
N GLU A 202 -9.75 -8.71 -19.02
CA GLU A 202 -8.76 -9.01 -20.04
C GLU A 202 -7.97 -10.27 -19.66
N GLU A 203 -7.18 -10.79 -20.61
CA GLU A 203 -6.31 -11.94 -20.35
C GLU A 203 -5.33 -11.64 -19.21
N TYR A 204 -5.36 -12.48 -18.16
CA TYR A 204 -4.43 -12.39 -17.04
C TYR A 204 -3.02 -12.81 -17.45
N LYS A 205 -2.06 -11.88 -17.34
CA LYS A 205 -0.73 -12.03 -17.96
C LYS A 205 0.27 -12.85 -17.15
N ILE A 206 0.01 -13.09 -15.86
CA ILE A 206 0.91 -13.89 -15.02
C ILE A 206 0.62 -15.37 -15.22
N LYS A 207 1.60 -16.11 -15.72
CA LYS A 207 1.48 -17.57 -15.92
C LYS A 207 1.96 -18.38 -14.71
N ASN A 208 3.03 -17.93 -14.05
CA ASN A 208 3.59 -18.57 -12.86
C ASN A 208 4.23 -17.50 -11.98
N GLY A 209 3.43 -16.86 -11.13
CA GLY A 209 3.87 -15.82 -10.20
C GLY A 209 4.20 -16.33 -8.80
N PHE A 210 3.88 -17.58 -8.48
CA PHE A 210 4.10 -18.15 -7.15
C PHE A 210 5.58 -18.27 -6.83
N ILE A 211 5.92 -17.91 -5.60
CA ILE A 211 7.28 -18.04 -5.06
C ILE A 211 7.39 -19.30 -4.22
N THR A 212 8.61 -19.80 -4.06
CA THR A 212 8.92 -20.88 -3.12
C THR A 212 9.26 -20.31 -1.74
N ASP A 213 9.15 -21.14 -0.69
CA ASP A 213 9.59 -20.77 0.65
C ASP A 213 11.09 -20.39 0.68
N GLU A 214 11.90 -20.99 -0.20
CA GLU A 214 13.32 -20.67 -0.33
C GLU A 214 13.54 -19.22 -0.82
N ILE A 215 12.76 -18.76 -1.80
CA ILE A 215 12.81 -17.36 -2.28
C ILE A 215 12.46 -16.40 -1.13
N LEU A 216 11.37 -16.68 -0.42
CA LEU A 216 10.93 -15.85 0.70
C LEU A 216 11.97 -15.82 1.83
N LYS A 217 12.53 -16.99 2.17
CA LYS A 217 13.59 -17.11 3.17
C LYS A 217 14.83 -16.32 2.77
N ASN A 218 15.27 -16.41 1.52
CA ASN A 218 16.41 -15.67 1.01
C ASN A 218 16.21 -14.14 1.11
N PHE A 219 15.04 -13.62 0.75
CA PHE A 219 14.73 -12.21 0.94
C PHE A 219 14.84 -11.79 2.42
N ARG A 220 14.27 -12.58 3.33
CA ARG A 220 14.32 -12.32 4.78
C ARG A 220 15.77 -12.31 5.30
N GLU A 221 16.57 -13.31 4.95
CA GLU A 221 17.96 -13.42 5.37
C GLU A 221 18.82 -12.24 4.88
N ILE A 222 18.65 -11.83 3.63
CA ILE A 222 19.37 -10.69 3.06
C ILE A 222 18.97 -9.38 3.75
N PHE A 223 17.68 -9.12 3.97
CA PHE A 223 17.26 -7.90 4.67
C PHE A 223 17.79 -7.85 6.11
N VAL A 224 17.75 -8.96 6.83
CA VAL A 224 18.33 -9.05 8.19
C VAL A 224 19.84 -8.78 8.16
N LYS A 225 20.57 -9.36 7.19
CA LYS A 225 22.02 -9.11 7.00
C LYS A 225 22.32 -7.62 6.79
N HIS A 226 21.43 -6.88 6.16
CA HIS A 226 21.52 -5.44 5.95
C HIS A 226 20.94 -4.60 7.11
N ASN A 227 20.63 -5.20 8.27
CA ASN A 227 20.03 -4.56 9.43
C ASN A 227 18.69 -3.88 9.14
N LEU A 228 17.90 -4.40 8.21
CA LEU A 228 16.56 -3.92 7.88
C LEU A 228 15.52 -4.70 8.71
N ASN A 229 14.59 -3.98 9.34
CA ASN A 229 13.57 -4.58 10.21
C ASN A 229 12.49 -5.27 9.34
N ILE A 230 12.29 -6.55 9.50
CA ILE A 230 11.27 -7.32 8.78
C ILE A 230 10.12 -7.75 9.68
N ILE A 231 8.90 -7.79 9.11
CA ILE A 231 7.75 -8.46 9.73
C ILE A 231 7.76 -9.91 9.26
N ILE A 232 7.64 -10.83 10.21
CA ILE A 232 7.46 -12.26 9.94
C ILE A 232 5.97 -12.55 10.09
N THR A 233 5.27 -12.65 8.98
CA THR A 233 3.86 -13.06 8.87
C THR A 233 3.79 -14.50 8.46
#